data_c64f878b816308233037c84273c0b0d1
#
_entry.id   c64f878b816308233037c84273c0b0d1
#
_cell.length_a   1.000
_cell.length_b   1.000
_cell.length_c   1.000
_cell.angle_alpha   90.00
_cell.angle_beta   90.00
_cell.angle_gamma   90.00
#
_symmetry.space_group_name_H-M   'P 1'
#
loop_
_entity.id
_entity.type
_entity.pdbx_description
1 polymer ?
#
loop_
_entity_poly.entity_id
_entity_poly.type
_entity_poly.pdbx_seq_one_letter_code
_entity_poly.pdbx_strand_id
1 'polypeptide(L)'
;KKAFMSDGRLSGKADNVSPDMEKQMTVLAYSDNLGKVNGKTVSGHLLIGYDDLYAIQYFNDNRMAYWKHDGQTDIFDAFAKGQKEYAGMMKRCADFDRQLMQETAAAGGQKYAELCALAYRQAISAHKLVADKEGNLLFLSKENFSNGSIGTVDITYPSAPMFLCYNPELLKGMMNPIFYYSESGRWNKPFPSHDVGTYPQANGQTYGGDMPVEESGNMLILATAIAIIEGNADYAAKHWDVLTTWADYLKKEGLDPDNQLCTDDFAGHFAHNTNLSIKAIMGVAGYGKMAGMLGKKEIADSYLATAREMAGKWISMAKDGDHYKLTFDKSGTWSQKYNLVWDRLLDLNIFPSEIAETETAYYKTRQNKYGLPLDNREDYTKSDWILWSACLTGNTADFETFMLPVWKYANETTSRVPLSDWHYTSDGTQRGFQARSVVGGYYMRLLEKRLKK
;
A
#
# COMPACT_ATOMS: atom_id res chain seq x y z
N LYS A 1 6.25 0.36 -39.97
CA LYS A 1 6.90 1.59 -39.47
C LYS A 1 7.58 2.39 -40.61
N LYS A 2 8.48 1.78 -41.41
CA LYS A 2 9.21 2.49 -42.48
C LYS A 2 8.28 3.17 -43.50
N ALA A 3 7.26 2.46 -44.01
CA ALA A 3 6.27 3.02 -44.94
C ALA A 3 5.50 4.22 -44.33
N PHE A 4 5.00 4.08 -43.10
CA PHE A 4 4.32 5.17 -42.40
C PHE A 4 5.23 6.40 -42.20
N MET A 5 6.50 6.19 -41.85
CA MET A 5 7.47 7.27 -41.71
C MET A 5 7.80 7.97 -43.03
N SER A 6 7.57 7.30 -44.17
CA SER A 6 7.82 7.84 -45.49
C SER A 6 6.67 8.70 -46.05
N ASP A 7 5.43 8.24 -45.88
CA ASP A 7 4.26 8.87 -46.52
C ASP A 7 3.08 9.18 -45.57
N GLY A 8 3.24 8.87 -44.30
CA GLY A 8 2.21 9.11 -43.28
C GLY A 8 0.95 8.23 -43.39
N ARG A 9 0.99 7.15 -44.20
CA ARG A 9 -0.17 6.28 -44.45
C ARG A 9 0.05 4.91 -43.84
N LEU A 10 -1.02 4.38 -43.23
CA LEU A 10 -1.09 2.97 -42.84
C LEU A 10 -1.51 2.12 -44.03
N SER A 11 -0.94 0.95 -44.21
CA SER A 11 -1.20 0.08 -45.35
C SER A 11 -2.64 -0.45 -45.40
N GLY A 12 -3.37 -0.41 -44.28
CA GLY A 12 -4.72 -0.98 -44.14
C GLY A 12 -4.76 -2.50 -44.24
N LYS A 13 -3.62 -3.17 -44.35
CA LYS A 13 -3.50 -4.61 -44.40
C LYS A 13 -2.80 -5.13 -43.14
N ALA A 14 -3.29 -6.22 -42.60
CA ALA A 14 -2.56 -6.97 -41.61
C ALA A 14 -1.33 -7.60 -42.29
N ASP A 15 -0.14 -7.22 -41.83
CA ASP A 15 1.07 -7.91 -42.23
C ASP A 15 1.09 -9.31 -41.62
N ASN A 16 1.78 -10.26 -42.27
CA ASN A 16 2.00 -11.57 -41.70
C ASN A 16 2.69 -11.42 -40.33
N VAL A 17 1.98 -11.79 -39.29
CA VAL A 17 2.51 -11.71 -37.91
C VAL A 17 3.50 -12.86 -37.74
N SER A 18 4.77 -12.51 -37.49
CA SER A 18 5.74 -13.53 -37.08
C SER A 18 5.43 -13.97 -35.65
N PRO A 19 5.38 -15.27 -35.32
CA PRO A 19 5.28 -15.73 -33.94
C PRO A 19 6.53 -15.43 -33.12
N ASP A 20 7.61 -15.02 -33.76
CA ASP A 20 8.88 -14.66 -33.10
C ASP A 20 8.89 -13.15 -32.75
N MET A 21 8.41 -12.85 -31.55
CA MET A 21 8.33 -11.47 -31.06
C MET A 21 9.71 -10.79 -30.87
N GLU A 22 10.77 -11.57 -30.68
CA GLU A 22 12.13 -11.03 -30.57
C GLU A 22 12.65 -10.48 -31.90
N LYS A 23 12.24 -11.12 -33.01
CA LYS A 23 12.63 -10.71 -34.35
C LYS A 23 11.72 -9.65 -34.97
N GLN A 24 10.43 -9.68 -34.63
CA GLN A 24 9.45 -8.77 -35.23
C GLN A 24 8.33 -8.40 -34.22
N MET A 25 8.44 -7.22 -33.63
CA MET A 25 7.38 -6.68 -32.76
C MET A 25 6.16 -6.31 -33.61
N THR A 26 5.04 -6.93 -33.31
CA THR A 26 3.74 -6.57 -33.89
C THR A 26 3.25 -5.25 -33.31
N VAL A 27 2.80 -4.35 -34.18
CA VAL A 27 2.29 -3.03 -33.81
C VAL A 27 0.86 -2.89 -34.29
N LEU A 28 -0.06 -2.54 -33.39
CA LEU A 28 -1.38 -2.02 -33.72
C LEU A 28 -1.27 -0.52 -33.90
N ALA A 29 -1.72 -0.03 -35.06
CA ALA A 29 -1.64 1.39 -35.36
C ALA A 29 -2.99 1.94 -35.81
N TYR A 30 -3.36 3.10 -35.31
CA TYR A 30 -4.51 3.88 -35.70
C TYR A 30 -4.04 5.26 -36.16
N SER A 31 -4.62 5.78 -37.22
CA SER A 31 -4.43 7.15 -37.65
C SER A 31 -5.76 7.80 -37.99
N ASP A 32 -5.93 9.03 -37.56
CA ASP A 32 -7.09 9.86 -37.84
C ASP A 32 -6.65 11.17 -38.49
N ASN A 33 -7.45 11.64 -39.45
CA ASN A 33 -7.22 12.91 -40.11
C ASN A 33 -8.16 13.98 -39.52
N LEU A 34 -7.62 14.76 -38.59
CA LEU A 34 -8.38 15.82 -37.92
C LEU A 34 -8.69 17.02 -38.84
N GLY A 35 -8.36 16.95 -40.15
CA GLY A 35 -8.61 18.01 -41.10
C GLY A 35 -7.69 19.21 -40.92
N LYS A 36 -8.12 20.37 -41.43
CA LYS A 36 -7.35 21.62 -41.38
C LYS A 36 -7.56 22.31 -40.02
N VAL A 37 -6.49 22.47 -39.27
CA VAL A 37 -6.46 23.24 -38.02
C VAL A 37 -6.24 24.72 -38.36
N ASN A 38 -7.28 25.55 -38.18
CA ASN A 38 -7.32 26.97 -38.58
C ASN A 38 -7.70 27.90 -37.42
N GLY A 39 -7.06 27.74 -36.28
CA GLY A 39 -7.32 28.58 -35.09
C GLY A 39 -8.45 28.05 -34.17
N LYS A 40 -9.16 26.99 -34.55
CA LYS A 40 -10.09 26.28 -33.65
C LYS A 40 -9.47 24.99 -33.16
N THR A 41 -9.63 24.68 -31.88
CA THR A 41 -9.20 23.40 -31.32
C THR A 41 -9.98 22.27 -31.98
N VAL A 42 -9.26 21.30 -32.54
CA VAL A 42 -9.81 20.02 -32.99
C VAL A 42 -9.27 18.94 -32.06
N SER A 43 -10.14 18.11 -31.53
CA SER A 43 -9.77 17.05 -30.59
C SER A 43 -10.41 15.73 -30.98
N GLY A 44 -9.73 14.64 -30.71
CA GLY A 44 -10.22 13.29 -30.81
C GLY A 44 -9.78 12.48 -29.59
N HIS A 45 -10.37 11.31 -29.39
CA HIS A 45 -9.94 10.39 -28.34
C HIS A 45 -10.03 8.95 -28.85
N LEU A 46 -9.27 8.08 -28.21
CA LEU A 46 -9.27 6.64 -28.49
C LEU A 46 -9.56 5.89 -27.18
N LEU A 47 -10.49 4.95 -27.24
CA LEU A 47 -10.76 4.03 -26.16
C LEU A 47 -9.91 2.77 -26.37
N ILE A 48 -9.15 2.39 -25.36
CA ILE A 48 -8.36 1.17 -25.34
C ILE A 48 -8.81 0.34 -24.14
N GLY A 49 -9.11 -0.92 -24.37
CA GLY A 49 -9.53 -1.83 -23.31
C GLY A 49 -8.98 -3.22 -23.50
N TYR A 50 -8.96 -3.98 -22.41
CA TYR A 50 -8.58 -5.38 -22.37
C TYR A 50 -9.67 -6.18 -21.68
N ASP A 51 -9.99 -7.33 -22.25
CA ASP A 51 -10.83 -8.34 -21.62
C ASP A 51 -10.03 -9.62 -21.45
N ASP A 52 -9.67 -9.95 -20.21
CA ASP A 52 -8.93 -11.16 -19.87
C ASP A 52 -9.80 -12.43 -19.95
N LEU A 53 -11.10 -12.33 -20.30
CA LEU A 53 -12.16 -13.31 -20.14
C LEU A 53 -12.38 -13.66 -18.66
N TYR A 54 -11.39 -14.28 -18.02
CA TYR A 54 -11.30 -14.44 -16.56
C TYR A 54 -10.10 -13.65 -16.05
N ALA A 55 -10.36 -12.76 -15.10
CA ALA A 55 -9.35 -11.85 -14.58
C ALA A 55 -8.44 -12.51 -13.53
N ILE A 56 -9.02 -13.38 -12.71
CA ILE A 56 -8.35 -14.06 -11.59
C ILE A 56 -8.94 -15.47 -11.45
N GLN A 57 -8.10 -16.44 -11.14
CA GLN A 57 -8.55 -17.69 -10.55
C GLN A 57 -8.44 -17.54 -9.02
N TYR A 58 -9.57 -17.63 -8.32
CA TYR A 58 -9.67 -17.46 -6.87
C TYR A 58 -10.08 -18.77 -6.23
N PHE A 59 -9.16 -19.43 -5.55
CA PHE A 59 -9.32 -20.74 -4.92
C PHE A 59 -10.02 -21.76 -5.84
N ASN A 60 -9.44 -21.92 -7.05
CA ASN A 60 -9.91 -22.79 -8.14
C ASN A 60 -11.21 -22.35 -8.82
N ASP A 61 -11.68 -21.14 -8.57
CA ASP A 61 -12.86 -20.58 -9.20
C ASP A 61 -12.48 -19.36 -10.08
N ASN A 62 -12.82 -19.45 -11.36
CA ASN A 62 -12.46 -18.39 -12.31
C ASN A 62 -13.39 -17.20 -12.16
N ARG A 63 -12.83 -16.03 -11.87
CA ARG A 63 -13.55 -14.76 -11.67
C ARG A 63 -13.38 -13.83 -12.85
N MET A 64 -14.49 -13.30 -13.34
CA MET A 64 -14.48 -12.22 -14.32
C MET A 64 -14.08 -10.91 -13.66
N ALA A 65 -13.56 -9.97 -14.47
CA ALA A 65 -13.33 -8.60 -13.99
C ALA A 65 -14.64 -7.98 -13.49
N TYR A 66 -14.54 -7.12 -12.47
CA TYR A 66 -15.72 -6.54 -11.80
C TYR A 66 -16.66 -5.80 -12.76
N TRP A 67 -16.15 -5.15 -13.80
CA TRP A 67 -16.96 -4.42 -14.77
C TRP A 67 -17.93 -5.29 -15.59
N LYS A 68 -17.69 -6.61 -15.62
CA LYS A 68 -18.55 -7.59 -16.31
C LYS A 68 -19.02 -8.73 -15.38
N HIS A 69 -19.05 -8.47 -14.07
CA HIS A 69 -19.46 -9.47 -13.07
C HIS A 69 -20.92 -9.95 -13.21
N ASP A 70 -21.75 -9.18 -13.93
CA ASP A 70 -23.13 -9.53 -14.29
C ASP A 70 -23.20 -10.68 -15.31
N GLY A 71 -22.07 -11.04 -15.96
CA GLY A 71 -21.99 -12.09 -16.97
C GLY A 71 -22.65 -11.74 -18.30
N GLN A 72 -23.15 -10.51 -18.49
CA GLN A 72 -23.85 -10.07 -19.68
C GLN A 72 -23.10 -8.96 -20.44
N THR A 73 -22.40 -8.09 -19.72
CA THR A 73 -21.65 -6.99 -20.31
C THR A 73 -20.39 -7.50 -21.01
N ASP A 74 -20.25 -7.26 -22.31
CA ASP A 74 -19.03 -7.53 -23.05
C ASP A 74 -18.16 -6.26 -23.23
N ILE A 75 -16.99 -6.40 -23.85
CA ILE A 75 -16.06 -5.28 -24.05
C ILE A 75 -16.64 -4.22 -25.00
N PHE A 76 -17.47 -4.61 -25.97
CA PHE A 76 -18.08 -3.68 -26.91
C PHE A 76 -19.18 -2.85 -26.24
N ASP A 77 -19.96 -3.47 -25.34
CA ASP A 77 -20.91 -2.77 -24.48
C ASP A 77 -20.19 -1.77 -23.58
N ALA A 78 -19.06 -2.17 -22.99
CA ALA A 78 -18.23 -1.29 -22.18
C ALA A 78 -17.70 -0.09 -22.97
N PHE A 79 -17.25 -0.28 -24.22
CA PHE A 79 -16.84 0.80 -25.12
C PHE A 79 -18.00 1.71 -25.49
N ALA A 80 -19.16 1.15 -25.86
CA ALA A 80 -20.35 1.93 -26.18
C ALA A 80 -20.79 2.82 -25.00
N LYS A 81 -20.81 2.25 -23.78
CA LYS A 81 -21.09 2.97 -22.54
C LYS A 81 -20.03 4.04 -22.27
N GLY A 82 -18.75 3.70 -22.38
CA GLY A 82 -17.63 4.63 -22.19
C GLY A 82 -17.70 5.82 -23.15
N GLN A 83 -18.01 5.59 -24.42
CA GLN A 83 -18.20 6.63 -25.42
C GLN A 83 -19.40 7.54 -25.09
N LYS A 84 -20.53 6.95 -24.69
CA LYS A 84 -21.74 7.70 -24.30
C LYS A 84 -21.51 8.56 -23.07
N GLU A 85 -20.77 8.06 -22.09
CA GLU A 85 -20.54 8.72 -20.80
C GLU A 85 -19.27 9.59 -20.77
N TYR A 86 -18.50 9.63 -21.86
CA TYR A 86 -17.17 10.24 -21.91
C TYR A 86 -17.11 11.65 -21.30
N ALA A 87 -17.96 12.56 -21.75
CA ALA A 87 -17.96 13.94 -21.26
C ALA A 87 -18.28 14.02 -19.75
N GLY A 88 -19.23 13.19 -19.28
CA GLY A 88 -19.59 13.10 -17.87
C GLY A 88 -18.46 12.50 -17.02
N MET A 89 -17.76 11.48 -17.53
CA MET A 89 -16.59 10.91 -16.88
C MET A 89 -15.47 11.92 -16.77
N MET A 90 -15.12 12.61 -17.86
CA MET A 90 -14.08 13.64 -17.85
C MET A 90 -14.36 14.73 -16.82
N LYS A 91 -15.63 15.15 -16.69
CA LYS A 91 -16.02 16.12 -15.67
C LYS A 91 -15.81 15.57 -14.26
N ARG A 92 -16.29 14.34 -13.97
CA ARG A 92 -16.11 13.71 -12.64
C ARG A 92 -14.63 13.53 -12.28
N CYS A 93 -13.79 13.11 -13.23
CA CYS A 93 -12.35 13.01 -13.02
C CYS A 93 -11.73 14.37 -12.69
N ALA A 94 -12.05 15.42 -13.45
CA ALA A 94 -11.52 16.75 -13.19
C ALA A 94 -12.03 17.34 -11.85
N ASP A 95 -13.25 17.03 -11.44
CA ASP A 95 -13.80 17.43 -10.14
C ASP A 95 -13.04 16.73 -9.01
N PHE A 96 -12.81 15.42 -9.14
CA PHE A 96 -12.03 14.62 -8.19
C PHE A 96 -10.58 15.08 -8.10
N ASP A 97 -9.92 15.32 -9.23
CA ASP A 97 -8.53 15.81 -9.26
C ASP A 97 -8.39 17.13 -8.50
N ARG A 98 -9.35 18.07 -8.71
CA ARG A 98 -9.37 19.33 -7.96
C ARG A 98 -9.55 19.11 -6.45
N GLN A 99 -10.47 18.23 -6.06
CA GLN A 99 -10.72 17.91 -4.66
C GLN A 99 -9.46 17.30 -4.03
N LEU A 100 -8.85 16.30 -4.68
CA LEU A 100 -7.63 15.63 -4.19
C LEU A 100 -6.51 16.65 -3.99
N MET A 101 -6.24 17.51 -5.00
CA MET A 101 -5.20 18.53 -4.91
C MET A 101 -5.47 19.54 -3.79
N GLN A 102 -6.72 19.97 -3.60
CA GLN A 102 -7.09 20.91 -2.55
C GLN A 102 -6.93 20.30 -1.14
N GLU A 103 -7.43 19.09 -0.92
CA GLU A 103 -7.37 18.41 0.38
C GLU A 103 -5.92 18.07 0.76
N THR A 104 -5.13 17.57 -0.17
CA THR A 104 -3.74 17.21 0.09
C THR A 104 -2.85 18.43 0.24
N ALA A 105 -3.08 19.50 -0.53
CA ALA A 105 -2.38 20.78 -0.34
C ALA A 105 -2.70 21.41 1.03
N ALA A 106 -3.95 21.34 1.47
CA ALA A 106 -4.33 21.80 2.82
C ALA A 106 -3.69 20.97 3.93
N ALA A 107 -3.44 19.66 3.69
CA ALA A 107 -2.83 18.77 4.67
C ALA A 107 -1.31 18.91 4.78
N GLY A 108 -0.60 19.16 3.67
CA GLY A 108 0.87 19.12 3.65
C GLY A 108 1.55 20.03 2.62
N GLY A 109 0.81 20.98 2.02
CA GLY A 109 1.34 21.93 1.03
C GLY A 109 1.32 21.40 -0.41
N GLN A 110 1.63 22.28 -1.37
CA GLN A 110 1.52 22.01 -2.82
C GLN A 110 2.41 20.83 -3.27
N LYS A 111 3.65 20.76 -2.80
CA LYS A 111 4.58 19.68 -3.15
C LYS A 111 4.09 18.30 -2.66
N TYR A 112 3.47 18.28 -1.50
CA TYR A 112 2.82 17.07 -0.99
C TYR A 112 1.63 16.67 -1.87
N ALA A 113 0.81 17.63 -2.31
CA ALA A 113 -0.29 17.35 -3.22
C ALA A 113 0.16 16.74 -4.55
N GLU A 114 1.28 17.19 -5.10
CA GLU A 114 1.89 16.62 -6.31
C GLU A 114 2.32 15.16 -6.11
N LEU A 115 2.93 14.85 -4.96
CA LEU A 115 3.27 13.45 -4.61
C LEU A 115 2.01 12.59 -4.48
N CYS A 116 0.97 13.09 -3.83
CA CYS A 116 -0.29 12.36 -3.67
C CYS A 116 -0.97 12.11 -5.03
N ALA A 117 -1.02 13.10 -5.92
CA ALA A 117 -1.58 12.95 -7.26
C ALA A 117 -0.84 11.87 -8.08
N LEU A 118 0.50 11.85 -8.00
CA LEU A 118 1.32 10.83 -8.64
C LEU A 118 1.03 9.44 -8.06
N ALA A 119 0.94 9.33 -6.73
CA ALA A 119 0.73 8.08 -6.03
C ALA A 119 -0.67 7.49 -6.24
N TYR A 120 -1.72 8.32 -6.35
CA TYR A 120 -3.11 7.87 -6.46
C TYR A 120 -3.30 6.90 -7.62
N ARG A 121 -2.92 7.33 -8.82
CA ARG A 121 -3.07 6.52 -10.04
C ARG A 121 -2.27 5.22 -9.96
N GLN A 122 -1.04 5.28 -9.49
CA GLN A 122 -0.17 4.10 -9.37
C GLN A 122 -0.76 3.09 -8.38
N ALA A 123 -1.20 3.54 -7.21
CA ALA A 123 -1.75 2.66 -6.20
C ALA A 123 -3.03 1.94 -6.69
N ILE A 124 -3.95 2.65 -7.34
CA ILE A 124 -5.15 2.02 -7.92
C ILE A 124 -4.78 1.02 -9.02
N SER A 125 -3.87 1.39 -9.93
CA SER A 125 -3.53 0.58 -11.11
C SER A 125 -2.83 -0.73 -10.76
N ALA A 126 -2.20 -0.82 -9.59
CA ALA A 126 -1.49 -2.00 -9.13
C ALA A 126 -2.41 -3.10 -8.56
N HIS A 127 -3.72 -3.02 -8.81
CA HIS A 127 -4.70 -3.98 -8.31
C HIS A 127 -5.56 -4.59 -9.42
N LYS A 128 -6.20 -5.69 -9.10
CA LYS A 128 -7.26 -6.31 -9.90
C LYS A 128 -8.54 -6.36 -9.06
N LEU A 129 -9.63 -5.82 -9.58
CA LEU A 129 -10.93 -5.84 -8.92
C LEU A 129 -11.83 -6.92 -9.51
N VAL A 130 -12.26 -7.83 -8.65
CA VAL A 130 -13.23 -8.89 -8.95
C VAL A 130 -14.22 -9.00 -7.78
N ALA A 131 -15.22 -9.88 -7.91
CA ALA A 131 -16.11 -10.25 -6.80
C ALA A 131 -16.05 -11.76 -6.56
N ASP A 132 -16.25 -12.18 -5.30
CA ASP A 132 -16.46 -13.60 -4.96
C ASP A 132 -17.88 -14.08 -5.36
N LYS A 133 -18.24 -15.30 -4.96
CA LYS A 133 -19.57 -15.88 -5.28
C LYS A 133 -20.71 -15.19 -4.52
N GLU A 134 -20.40 -14.67 -3.38
CA GLU A 134 -21.32 -13.97 -2.48
C GLU A 134 -21.47 -12.48 -2.85
N GLY A 135 -20.66 -11.99 -3.81
CA GLY A 135 -20.65 -10.59 -4.27
C GLY A 135 -19.74 -9.68 -3.44
N ASN A 136 -18.94 -10.22 -2.51
CA ASN A 136 -17.96 -9.41 -1.77
C ASN A 136 -16.84 -8.95 -2.71
N LEU A 137 -16.37 -7.73 -2.48
CA LEU A 137 -15.25 -7.19 -3.25
C LEU A 137 -13.95 -7.94 -2.91
N LEU A 138 -13.21 -8.26 -3.98
CA LEU A 138 -11.84 -8.73 -3.93
C LEU A 138 -10.98 -7.76 -4.75
N PHE A 139 -10.16 -6.96 -4.06
CA PHE A 139 -9.31 -5.96 -4.68
C PHE A 139 -7.84 -6.35 -4.49
N LEU A 140 -7.40 -7.29 -5.30
CA LEU A 140 -6.14 -7.99 -5.12
C LEU A 140 -4.97 -7.15 -5.62
N SER A 141 -4.03 -6.83 -4.75
CA SER A 141 -2.76 -6.22 -5.12
C SER A 141 -1.94 -7.14 -6.01
N LYS A 142 -1.21 -6.56 -6.96
CA LYS A 142 -0.22 -7.27 -7.77
C LYS A 142 1.15 -6.69 -7.46
N GLU A 143 2.07 -7.54 -7.06
CA GLU A 143 3.45 -7.12 -6.83
C GLU A 143 4.20 -6.94 -8.15
N ASN A 144 3.94 -5.82 -8.80
CA ASN A 144 4.61 -5.43 -10.04
C ASN A 144 6.11 -5.25 -9.81
N PHE A 145 6.93 -5.80 -10.70
CA PHE A 145 8.38 -5.67 -10.66
C PHE A 145 9.02 -6.08 -9.31
N SER A 146 8.46 -7.10 -8.69
CA SER A 146 8.94 -7.79 -7.51
C SER A 146 8.79 -9.30 -7.74
N ASN A 147 8.13 -10.05 -6.85
CA ASN A 147 8.00 -11.51 -6.92
C ASN A 147 6.75 -11.99 -7.68
N GLY A 148 5.81 -11.11 -8.00
CA GLY A 148 4.57 -11.45 -8.70
C GLY A 148 3.44 -11.94 -7.81
N SER A 149 3.59 -11.89 -6.49
CA SER A 149 2.54 -12.26 -5.53
C SER A 149 1.27 -11.43 -5.72
N ILE A 150 0.13 -12.02 -5.38
CA ILE A 150 -1.19 -11.40 -5.47
C ILE A 150 -1.88 -11.42 -4.11
N GLY A 151 -2.56 -10.30 -3.76
CA GLY A 151 -3.22 -10.16 -2.47
C GLY A 151 -2.22 -10.21 -1.31
N THR A 152 -1.06 -9.60 -1.50
CA THR A 152 0.05 -9.57 -0.54
C THR A 152 -0.27 -8.64 0.62
N VAL A 153 -0.14 -9.13 1.84
CA VAL A 153 -0.53 -8.39 3.05
C VAL A 153 0.44 -7.25 3.37
N ASP A 154 1.75 -7.48 3.26
CA ASP A 154 2.77 -6.44 3.50
C ASP A 154 2.85 -5.38 2.38
N ILE A 155 2.15 -5.58 1.26
CA ILE A 155 1.88 -4.57 0.24
C ILE A 155 0.56 -3.83 0.50
N THR A 156 -0.43 -4.53 1.02
CA THR A 156 -1.71 -3.94 1.45
C THR A 156 -1.51 -2.90 2.56
N TYR A 157 -0.69 -3.24 3.54
CA TYR A 157 -0.43 -2.40 4.72
C TYR A 157 0.12 -1.00 4.36
N PRO A 158 1.23 -0.86 3.63
CA PRO A 158 1.70 0.47 3.23
C PRO A 158 0.75 1.19 2.28
N SER A 159 -0.05 0.48 1.48
CA SER A 159 -1.01 1.09 0.55
C SER A 159 -2.25 1.68 1.23
N ALA A 160 -2.60 1.17 2.41
CA ALA A 160 -3.88 1.38 3.09
C ALA A 160 -4.26 2.86 3.35
N PRO A 161 -3.36 3.80 3.69
CA PRO A 161 -3.73 5.17 4.00
C PRO A 161 -4.56 5.85 2.90
N MET A 162 -4.25 5.60 1.63
CA MET A 162 -5.01 6.15 0.51
C MET A 162 -6.45 5.61 0.48
N PHE A 163 -6.61 4.30 0.66
CA PHE A 163 -7.92 3.65 0.64
C PHE A 163 -8.75 4.03 1.87
N LEU A 164 -8.16 4.13 3.04
CA LEU A 164 -8.81 4.67 4.24
C LEU A 164 -9.32 6.11 4.05
N CYS A 165 -8.59 6.91 3.27
CA CYS A 165 -9.02 8.27 2.95
C CYS A 165 -10.20 8.32 1.99
N TYR A 166 -10.23 7.48 0.96
CA TYR A 166 -11.17 7.67 -0.17
C TYR A 166 -12.20 6.57 -0.34
N ASN A 167 -11.85 5.33 -0.01
CA ASN A 167 -12.77 4.19 -0.17
C ASN A 167 -12.36 2.99 0.71
N PRO A 168 -12.75 2.95 1.99
CA PRO A 168 -12.45 1.84 2.89
C PRO A 168 -12.96 0.46 2.40
N GLU A 169 -14.02 0.43 1.57
CA GLU A 169 -14.52 -0.82 0.98
C GLU A 169 -13.48 -1.51 0.08
N LEU A 170 -12.64 -0.72 -0.63
CA LEU A 170 -11.53 -1.30 -1.38
C LEU A 170 -10.46 -1.91 -0.46
N LEU A 171 -10.19 -1.30 0.68
CA LEU A 171 -9.27 -1.89 1.67
C LEU A 171 -9.83 -3.19 2.24
N LYS A 172 -11.12 -3.25 2.57
CA LYS A 172 -11.78 -4.51 2.93
C LYS A 172 -11.62 -5.55 1.82
N GLY A 173 -11.80 -5.13 0.56
CA GLY A 173 -11.57 -5.98 -0.61
C GLY A 173 -10.14 -6.50 -0.74
N MET A 174 -9.13 -5.77 -0.23
CA MET A 174 -7.74 -6.25 -0.16
C MET A 174 -7.55 -7.28 0.97
N MET A 175 -8.28 -7.15 2.07
CA MET A 175 -8.17 -8.01 3.25
C MET A 175 -9.02 -9.28 3.15
N ASN A 176 -10.16 -9.23 2.48
CA ASN A 176 -11.11 -10.35 2.35
C ASN A 176 -10.46 -11.66 1.87
N PRO A 177 -9.52 -11.67 0.90
CA PRO A 177 -8.87 -12.91 0.48
C PRO A 177 -8.09 -13.61 1.59
N ILE A 178 -7.46 -12.85 2.47
CA ILE A 178 -6.67 -13.36 3.61
C ILE A 178 -7.60 -13.95 4.69
N PHE A 179 -8.69 -13.24 5.00
CA PHE A 179 -9.71 -13.78 5.91
C PHE A 179 -10.30 -15.08 5.36
N TYR A 180 -10.73 -15.08 4.10
CA TYR A 180 -11.25 -16.31 3.48
C TYR A 180 -10.24 -17.46 3.54
N TYR A 181 -8.98 -17.20 3.22
CA TYR A 181 -7.95 -18.24 3.22
C TYR A 181 -7.78 -18.87 4.61
N SER A 182 -7.77 -18.05 5.65
CA SER A 182 -7.62 -18.49 7.03
C SER A 182 -8.90 -19.17 7.57
N GLU A 183 -10.08 -18.59 7.33
CA GLU A 183 -11.35 -19.06 7.88
C GLU A 183 -11.89 -20.31 7.16
N SER A 184 -11.51 -20.53 5.92
CA SER A 184 -11.91 -21.73 5.15
C SER A 184 -11.17 -23.01 5.55
N GLY A 185 -10.23 -22.93 6.49
CA GLY A 185 -9.39 -24.08 6.91
C GLY A 185 -8.31 -24.46 5.90
N ARG A 186 -8.10 -23.68 4.83
CA ARG A 186 -7.02 -23.90 3.86
C ARG A 186 -5.67 -23.44 4.38
N TRP A 187 -5.66 -22.49 5.33
CA TRP A 187 -4.50 -22.00 6.03
C TRP A 187 -4.67 -22.29 7.52
N ASN A 188 -3.81 -23.15 8.07
CA ASN A 188 -3.96 -23.68 9.44
C ASN A 188 -2.93 -23.13 10.43
N LYS A 189 -2.15 -22.10 10.04
CA LYS A 189 -1.17 -21.48 10.94
C LYS A 189 -1.85 -20.40 11.80
N PRO A 190 -1.32 -20.11 12.99
CA PRO A 190 -1.92 -19.16 13.94
C PRO A 190 -1.64 -17.68 13.57
N PHE A 191 -1.30 -17.41 12.34
CA PHE A 191 -1.00 -16.10 11.76
C PHE A 191 -1.45 -16.05 10.30
N PRO A 192 -1.65 -14.87 9.70
CA PRO A 192 -2.06 -14.74 8.29
C PRO A 192 -0.98 -15.24 7.32
N SER A 193 -1.41 -15.64 6.13
CA SER A 193 -0.49 -15.88 5.02
C SER A 193 0.09 -14.55 4.50
N HIS A 194 1.28 -14.61 3.91
CA HIS A 194 1.90 -13.46 3.23
C HIS A 194 1.08 -13.01 2.01
N ASP A 195 0.61 -13.94 1.21
CA ASP A 195 -0.14 -13.72 -0.03
C ASP A 195 -1.20 -14.81 -0.26
N VAL A 196 -1.95 -14.70 -1.33
CA VAL A 196 -2.90 -15.75 -1.74
C VAL A 196 -2.53 -16.38 -3.08
N GLY A 197 -1.33 -16.16 -3.59
CA GLY A 197 -0.83 -16.80 -4.82
C GLY A 197 0.05 -15.91 -5.69
N THR A 198 0.32 -16.37 -6.91
CA THR A 198 1.01 -15.61 -7.95
C THR A 198 0.04 -15.27 -9.07
N TYR A 199 -0.02 -13.99 -9.47
CA TYR A 199 -0.91 -13.51 -10.52
C TYR A 199 -0.82 -14.36 -11.79
N PRO A 200 -1.94 -14.82 -12.40
CA PRO A 200 -3.35 -14.53 -12.07
C PRO A 200 -4.03 -15.56 -11.15
N GLN A 201 -3.30 -16.41 -10.45
CA GLN A 201 -3.81 -17.50 -9.63
C GLN A 201 -3.73 -17.16 -8.14
N ALA A 202 -4.89 -16.88 -7.54
CA ALA A 202 -5.06 -16.63 -6.12
C ALA A 202 -5.58 -17.91 -5.45
N ASN A 203 -4.74 -18.97 -5.34
CA ASN A 203 -5.11 -20.30 -4.88
C ASN A 203 -4.42 -20.72 -3.57
N GLY A 204 -3.73 -19.81 -2.90
CA GLY A 204 -2.97 -20.00 -1.67
C GLY A 204 -1.55 -19.45 -1.77
N GLN A 205 -0.89 -19.26 -0.63
CA GLN A 205 0.43 -18.65 -0.55
C GLN A 205 1.45 -19.34 -1.45
N THR A 206 2.18 -18.53 -2.21
CA THR A 206 3.28 -18.97 -3.07
C THR A 206 4.64 -18.39 -2.65
N TYR A 207 4.66 -17.38 -1.80
CA TYR A 207 5.90 -16.85 -1.24
C TYR A 207 6.60 -17.90 -0.37
N GLY A 208 7.93 -17.97 -0.48
CA GLY A 208 8.71 -19.05 0.12
C GLY A 208 8.96 -18.94 1.62
N GLY A 209 8.51 -17.86 2.27
CA GLY A 209 8.72 -17.61 3.69
C GLY A 209 7.45 -17.11 4.40
N ASP A 210 7.28 -17.48 5.66
CA ASP A 210 6.23 -16.90 6.50
C ASP A 210 6.74 -15.59 7.14
N MET A 211 5.83 -14.66 7.35
CA MET A 211 6.08 -13.40 8.08
C MET A 211 5.08 -13.27 9.24
N PRO A 212 5.16 -14.14 10.26
CA PRO A 212 4.06 -14.33 11.21
C PRO A 212 3.74 -13.09 12.05
N VAL A 213 4.73 -12.39 12.56
CA VAL A 213 4.52 -11.16 13.35
C VAL A 213 4.14 -10.00 12.44
N GLU A 214 4.77 -9.91 11.28
CA GLU A 214 4.49 -8.88 10.27
C GLU A 214 3.02 -8.90 9.86
N GLU A 215 2.53 -10.04 9.37
CA GLU A 215 1.20 -10.11 8.77
C GLU A 215 0.09 -10.08 9.81
N SER A 216 0.32 -10.66 11.00
CA SER A 216 -0.62 -10.52 12.11
C SER A 216 -0.79 -9.06 12.53
N GLY A 217 0.32 -8.32 12.66
CA GLY A 217 0.31 -6.90 12.98
C GLY A 217 -0.38 -6.08 11.90
N ASN A 218 -0.06 -6.32 10.63
CA ASN A 218 -0.67 -5.65 9.49
C ASN A 218 -2.19 -5.80 9.50
N MET A 219 -2.71 -7.02 9.58
CA MET A 219 -4.15 -7.28 9.52
C MET A 219 -4.90 -6.68 10.71
N LEU A 220 -4.35 -6.77 11.93
CA LEU A 220 -4.98 -6.20 13.13
C LEU A 220 -4.99 -4.67 13.13
N ILE A 221 -3.90 -4.03 12.72
CA ILE A 221 -3.83 -2.56 12.60
C ILE A 221 -4.82 -2.07 11.55
N LEU A 222 -4.88 -2.71 10.38
CA LEU A 222 -5.78 -2.31 9.31
C LEU A 222 -7.26 -2.52 9.66
N ALA A 223 -7.60 -3.63 10.31
CA ALA A 223 -8.97 -3.86 10.81
C ALA A 223 -9.36 -2.78 11.83
N THR A 224 -8.43 -2.38 12.71
CA THR A 224 -8.65 -1.29 13.67
C THR A 224 -8.83 0.05 12.98
N ALA A 225 -8.01 0.35 11.96
CA ALA A 225 -8.12 1.59 11.21
C ALA A 225 -9.47 1.69 10.47
N ILE A 226 -9.96 0.60 9.88
CA ILE A 226 -11.29 0.53 9.29
C ILE A 226 -12.35 0.81 10.35
N ALA A 227 -12.28 0.14 11.50
CA ALA A 227 -13.26 0.32 12.57
C ALA A 227 -13.35 1.77 13.06
N ILE A 228 -12.21 2.46 13.18
CA ILE A 228 -12.16 3.86 13.60
C ILE A 228 -12.74 4.79 12.51
N ILE A 229 -12.39 4.57 11.24
CA ILE A 229 -12.91 5.38 10.13
C ILE A 229 -14.43 5.23 9.99
N GLU A 230 -14.96 4.02 10.19
CA GLU A 230 -16.40 3.73 10.08
C GLU A 230 -17.17 4.07 11.37
N GLY A 231 -16.47 4.31 12.48
CA GLY A 231 -17.08 4.54 13.79
C GLY A 231 -17.74 3.30 14.40
N ASN A 232 -17.51 2.13 13.85
CA ASN A 232 -17.99 0.84 14.35
C ASN A 232 -17.00 -0.29 14.01
N ALA A 233 -17.08 -1.42 14.72
CA ALA A 233 -16.21 -2.57 14.48
C ALA A 233 -16.95 -3.76 13.81
N ASP A 234 -17.99 -3.50 13.02
CA ASP A 234 -18.82 -4.54 12.42
C ASP A 234 -18.04 -5.42 11.43
N TYR A 235 -17.08 -4.84 10.71
CA TYR A 235 -16.19 -5.61 9.84
C TYR A 235 -15.31 -6.56 10.66
N ALA A 236 -14.69 -6.08 11.73
CA ALA A 236 -13.87 -6.90 12.61
C ALA A 236 -14.72 -7.98 13.32
N ALA A 237 -15.98 -7.69 13.67
CA ALA A 237 -16.87 -8.66 14.30
C ALA A 237 -17.14 -9.89 13.43
N LYS A 238 -17.15 -9.74 12.10
CA LYS A 238 -17.32 -10.86 11.16
C LYS A 238 -16.15 -11.84 11.18
N HIS A 239 -14.95 -11.35 11.52
CA HIS A 239 -13.68 -12.07 11.50
C HIS A 239 -13.08 -12.23 12.90
N TRP A 240 -13.94 -12.16 13.95
CA TRP A 240 -13.46 -12.01 15.32
C TRP A 240 -12.57 -13.16 15.79
N ASP A 241 -12.94 -14.40 15.47
CA ASP A 241 -12.21 -15.59 15.94
C ASP A 241 -10.78 -15.65 15.35
N VAL A 242 -10.64 -15.36 14.07
CA VAL A 242 -9.33 -15.34 13.44
C VAL A 242 -8.49 -14.15 13.89
N LEU A 243 -9.11 -12.98 14.08
CA LEU A 243 -8.43 -11.81 14.66
C LEU A 243 -7.95 -12.09 16.09
N THR A 244 -8.74 -12.83 16.89
CA THR A 244 -8.32 -13.28 18.23
C THR A 244 -7.09 -14.18 18.15
N THR A 245 -7.10 -15.14 17.24
CA THR A 245 -5.96 -16.06 17.02
C THR A 245 -4.67 -15.28 16.69
N TRP A 246 -4.75 -14.30 15.81
CA TRP A 246 -3.59 -13.48 15.41
C TRP A 246 -3.13 -12.54 16.53
N ALA A 247 -4.08 -12.00 17.32
CA ALA A 247 -3.74 -11.15 18.47
C ALA A 247 -3.07 -11.96 19.59
N ASP A 248 -3.53 -13.18 19.87
CA ASP A 248 -2.88 -14.08 20.83
C ASP A 248 -1.50 -14.52 20.38
N TYR A 249 -1.30 -14.73 19.08
CA TYR A 249 0.01 -14.99 18.51
C TYR A 249 0.96 -13.80 18.79
N LEU A 250 0.53 -12.57 18.52
CA LEU A 250 1.35 -11.37 18.77
C LEU A 250 1.66 -11.15 20.26
N LYS A 251 0.75 -11.46 21.15
CA LYS A 251 1.01 -11.39 22.61
C LYS A 251 2.16 -12.30 23.01
N LYS A 252 2.25 -13.47 22.38
CA LYS A 252 3.25 -14.48 22.70
C LYS A 252 4.60 -14.22 22.02
N GLU A 253 4.58 -13.91 20.73
CA GLU A 253 5.80 -13.94 19.88
C GLU A 253 6.23 -12.53 19.42
N GLY A 254 5.44 -11.48 19.66
CA GLY A 254 5.62 -10.19 19.03
C GLY A 254 6.54 -9.21 19.74
N LEU A 255 6.84 -9.41 21.06
CA LEU A 255 7.68 -8.45 21.80
C LEU A 255 9.14 -8.52 21.35
N ASP A 256 9.67 -9.71 21.20
CA ASP A 256 11.04 -9.95 20.75
C ASP A 256 11.01 -10.98 19.61
N PRO A 257 10.73 -10.51 18.37
CA PRO A 257 10.50 -11.39 17.24
C PRO A 257 11.72 -12.24 16.90
N ASP A 258 11.49 -13.53 16.65
CA ASP A 258 12.49 -14.44 16.11
C ASP A 258 13.00 -13.98 14.73
N ASN A 259 14.06 -14.63 14.25
CA ASN A 259 14.60 -14.40 12.91
C ASN A 259 13.58 -14.75 11.84
N GLN A 260 12.90 -13.74 11.34
CA GLN A 260 11.84 -13.84 10.34
C GLN A 260 11.93 -12.68 9.35
N LEU A 261 11.24 -12.83 8.21
CA LEU A 261 11.02 -11.73 7.27
C LEU A 261 10.02 -10.72 7.85
N CYS A 262 10.12 -9.51 7.36
CA CYS A 262 9.15 -8.44 7.54
C CYS A 262 9.08 -7.64 6.23
N THR A 263 8.26 -6.60 6.16
CA THR A 263 8.13 -5.76 4.95
C THR A 263 9.46 -5.13 4.48
N ASP A 264 10.49 -5.15 5.32
CA ASP A 264 11.86 -4.71 4.99
C ASP A 264 12.77 -5.90 4.60
N ASP A 265 12.21 -7.01 4.13
CA ASP A 265 12.89 -8.25 3.74
C ASP A 265 13.97 -8.06 2.68
N PHE A 266 13.79 -7.08 1.79
CA PHE A 266 14.80 -6.66 0.81
C PHE A 266 16.12 -6.20 1.45
N ALA A 267 16.11 -5.84 2.72
CA ALA A 267 17.27 -5.47 3.52
C ALA A 267 17.79 -6.62 4.40
N GLY A 268 17.15 -7.79 4.38
CA GLY A 268 17.54 -9.03 5.04
C GLY A 268 16.70 -9.38 6.26
N HIS A 269 16.88 -10.61 6.74
CA HIS A 269 16.21 -11.15 7.92
C HIS A 269 16.86 -10.64 9.21
N PHE A 270 16.02 -10.41 10.23
CA PHE A 270 16.48 -10.15 11.59
C PHE A 270 15.66 -10.88 12.65
N ALA A 271 16.34 -11.43 13.65
CA ALA A 271 15.77 -11.55 14.98
C ALA A 271 15.85 -10.19 15.70
N HIS A 272 15.07 -10.06 16.74
CA HIS A 272 15.12 -8.91 17.66
C HIS A 272 14.79 -7.55 17.02
N ASN A 273 14.02 -7.51 15.92
CA ASN A 273 13.69 -6.31 15.18
C ASN A 273 12.75 -5.39 15.98
N THR A 274 13.27 -4.22 16.35
CA THR A 274 12.52 -3.28 17.22
C THR A 274 11.31 -2.65 16.54
N ASN A 275 11.36 -2.38 15.23
CA ASN A 275 10.22 -1.82 14.50
C ASN A 275 9.12 -2.87 14.23
N LEU A 276 9.49 -4.12 14.02
CA LEU A 276 8.55 -5.24 13.94
C LEU A 276 7.86 -5.48 15.28
N SER A 277 8.59 -5.36 16.39
CA SER A 277 8.01 -5.39 17.75
C SER A 277 6.98 -4.27 17.97
N ILE A 278 7.24 -3.04 17.51
CA ILE A 278 6.24 -1.95 17.56
C ILE A 278 4.97 -2.35 16.79
N LYS A 279 5.10 -2.94 15.60
CA LYS A 279 3.95 -3.42 14.82
C LYS A 279 3.10 -4.41 15.62
N ALA A 280 3.74 -5.37 16.28
CA ALA A 280 3.05 -6.33 17.13
C ALA A 280 2.31 -5.65 18.28
N ILE A 281 2.96 -4.72 18.97
CA ILE A 281 2.36 -3.94 20.07
C ILE A 281 1.14 -3.15 19.59
N MET A 282 1.24 -2.51 18.41
CA MET A 282 0.13 -1.79 17.79
C MET A 282 -1.02 -2.73 17.40
N GLY A 283 -0.71 -3.93 16.89
CA GLY A 283 -1.72 -4.96 16.59
C GLY A 283 -2.47 -5.43 17.82
N VAL A 284 -1.77 -5.71 18.92
CA VAL A 284 -2.38 -6.10 20.22
C VAL A 284 -3.25 -4.98 20.76
N ALA A 285 -2.77 -3.73 20.75
CA ALA A 285 -3.52 -2.56 21.19
C ALA A 285 -4.77 -2.32 20.32
N GLY A 286 -4.61 -2.45 18.99
CA GLY A 286 -5.70 -2.32 18.03
C GLY A 286 -6.82 -3.36 18.28
N TYR A 287 -6.45 -4.60 18.53
CA TYR A 287 -7.43 -5.64 18.90
C TYR A 287 -8.18 -5.25 20.19
N GLY A 288 -7.47 -4.77 21.22
CA GLY A 288 -8.12 -4.26 22.43
C GLY A 288 -9.07 -3.10 22.16
N LYS A 289 -8.70 -2.17 21.27
CA LYS A 289 -9.56 -1.04 20.84
C LYS A 289 -10.84 -1.55 20.17
N MET A 290 -10.72 -2.48 19.20
CA MET A 290 -11.88 -3.08 18.53
C MET A 290 -12.77 -3.85 19.51
N ALA A 291 -12.19 -4.58 20.47
CA ALA A 291 -12.95 -5.26 21.52
C ALA A 291 -13.79 -4.26 22.34
N GLY A 292 -13.22 -3.11 22.69
CA GLY A 292 -13.94 -2.03 23.36
C GLY A 292 -15.10 -1.48 22.55
N MET A 293 -14.91 -1.27 21.22
CA MET A 293 -15.97 -0.83 20.31
C MET A 293 -17.11 -1.86 20.19
N LEU A 294 -16.81 -3.15 20.37
CA LEU A 294 -17.79 -4.25 20.38
C LEU A 294 -18.41 -4.50 21.75
N GLY A 295 -18.12 -3.68 22.75
CA GLY A 295 -18.63 -3.86 24.12
C GLY A 295 -17.97 -5.00 24.90
N LYS A 296 -16.90 -5.61 24.41
CA LYS A 296 -16.14 -6.70 25.04
C LYS A 296 -15.12 -6.14 26.03
N LYS A 297 -15.61 -5.51 27.10
CA LYS A 297 -14.78 -4.69 28.01
C LYS A 297 -13.61 -5.45 28.63
N GLU A 298 -13.83 -6.65 29.16
CA GLU A 298 -12.76 -7.44 29.81
C GLU A 298 -11.63 -7.79 28.83
N ILE A 299 -11.97 -8.12 27.59
CA ILE A 299 -11.01 -8.38 26.52
C ILE A 299 -10.24 -7.09 26.20
N ALA A 300 -10.95 -5.96 26.04
CA ALA A 300 -10.34 -4.68 25.77
C ALA A 300 -9.33 -4.29 26.85
N ASP A 301 -9.73 -4.34 28.12
CA ASP A 301 -8.88 -3.98 29.26
C ASP A 301 -7.62 -4.88 29.32
N SER A 302 -7.79 -6.20 29.11
CA SER A 302 -6.68 -7.17 29.12
C SER A 302 -5.65 -6.91 28.01
N TYR A 303 -6.09 -6.73 26.75
CA TYR A 303 -5.17 -6.54 25.63
C TYR A 303 -4.49 -5.18 25.65
N LEU A 304 -5.20 -4.12 26.05
CA LEU A 304 -4.59 -2.80 26.24
C LEU A 304 -3.56 -2.78 27.38
N ALA A 305 -3.83 -3.50 28.49
CA ALA A 305 -2.84 -3.65 29.56
C ALA A 305 -1.60 -4.42 29.07
N THR A 306 -1.79 -5.51 28.32
CA THR A 306 -0.68 -6.26 27.73
C THR A 306 0.14 -5.40 26.75
N ALA A 307 -0.51 -4.61 25.88
CA ALA A 307 0.20 -3.73 24.96
C ALA A 307 1.06 -2.68 25.69
N ARG A 308 0.55 -2.10 26.78
CA ARG A 308 1.32 -1.15 27.63
C ARG A 308 2.51 -1.83 28.32
N GLU A 309 2.33 -3.04 28.82
CA GLU A 309 3.42 -3.83 29.40
C GLU A 309 4.51 -4.11 28.35
N MET A 310 4.11 -4.57 27.16
CA MET A 310 5.03 -4.81 26.06
C MET A 310 5.78 -3.52 25.66
N ALA A 311 5.09 -2.38 25.57
CA ALA A 311 5.72 -1.09 25.26
C ALA A 311 6.74 -0.66 26.33
N GLY A 312 6.44 -0.86 27.61
CA GLY A 312 7.39 -0.59 28.70
C GLY A 312 8.67 -1.42 28.59
N LYS A 313 8.53 -2.72 28.27
CA LYS A 313 9.67 -3.61 28.01
C LYS A 313 10.44 -3.18 26.76
N TRP A 314 9.73 -2.87 25.67
CA TRP A 314 10.32 -2.39 24.42
C TRP A 314 11.22 -1.17 24.65
N ILE A 315 10.71 -0.16 25.38
CA ILE A 315 11.48 1.06 25.71
C ILE A 315 12.79 0.71 26.39
N SER A 316 12.76 -0.18 27.39
CA SER A 316 13.94 -0.58 28.14
C SER A 316 14.96 -1.36 27.29
N MET A 317 14.47 -2.21 26.36
CA MET A 317 15.31 -3.06 25.51
C MET A 317 15.92 -2.29 24.32
N ALA A 318 15.14 -1.38 23.73
CA ALA A 318 15.49 -0.68 22.50
C ALA A 318 16.31 0.59 22.71
N LYS A 319 16.27 1.23 23.90
CA LYS A 319 16.92 2.53 24.14
C LYS A 319 18.43 2.47 23.96
N ASP A 320 19.00 3.44 23.23
CA ASP A 320 20.43 3.57 22.97
C ASP A 320 20.84 5.07 22.91
N GLY A 321 21.02 5.66 24.07
CA GLY A 321 21.37 7.09 24.18
C GLY A 321 20.26 8.01 23.69
N ASP A 322 20.47 8.68 22.56
CA ASP A 322 19.61 9.66 21.93
C ASP A 322 18.68 9.11 20.84
N HIS A 323 18.59 7.79 20.71
CA HIS A 323 17.75 7.07 19.73
C HIS A 323 17.36 5.67 20.22
N TYR A 324 16.68 4.90 19.36
CA TYR A 324 16.33 3.50 19.60
C TYR A 324 16.92 2.58 18.54
N LYS A 325 17.44 1.42 18.98
CA LYS A 325 18.17 0.43 18.17
C LYS A 325 17.36 -0.09 16.98
N LEU A 326 18.05 -0.64 15.97
CA LEU A 326 17.47 -1.46 14.90
C LEU A 326 17.02 -2.82 15.43
N THR A 327 17.91 -3.49 16.21
CA THR A 327 17.62 -4.74 16.89
C THR A 327 17.97 -4.64 18.38
N PHE A 328 17.23 -5.32 19.25
CA PHE A 328 17.38 -5.19 20.70
C PHE A 328 18.80 -5.54 21.19
N ASP A 329 19.46 -6.47 20.54
CA ASP A 329 20.77 -7.02 20.91
C ASP A 329 21.97 -6.21 20.43
N LYS A 330 21.77 -5.17 19.55
CA LYS A 330 22.89 -4.50 18.88
C LYS A 330 22.86 -2.97 19.07
N SER A 331 23.68 -2.49 20.02
CA SER A 331 23.88 -1.05 20.23
C SER A 331 24.60 -0.38 19.06
N GLY A 332 24.43 0.94 18.92
CA GLY A 332 24.98 1.76 17.83
C GLY A 332 24.25 1.58 16.50
N THR A 333 23.08 0.93 16.51
CA THR A 333 22.24 0.73 15.32
C THR A 333 20.94 1.53 15.44
N TRP A 334 20.35 1.91 14.30
CA TRP A 334 19.08 2.61 14.25
C TRP A 334 18.26 2.21 13.01
N SER A 335 16.96 2.40 13.06
CA SER A 335 16.06 2.26 11.91
C SER A 335 14.87 3.20 12.02
N GLN A 336 14.18 3.46 10.91
CA GLN A 336 12.89 4.15 10.96
C GLN A 336 11.87 3.34 11.76
N LYS A 337 11.22 3.95 12.75
CA LYS A 337 10.16 3.35 13.58
C LYS A 337 8.77 3.73 13.03
N TYR A 338 8.60 3.62 11.72
CA TYR A 338 7.40 4.07 11.01
C TYR A 338 6.10 3.44 11.53
N ASN A 339 6.14 2.23 12.07
CA ASN A 339 4.96 1.57 12.64
C ASN A 339 4.38 2.32 13.86
N LEU A 340 5.19 3.12 14.55
CA LEU A 340 4.77 3.92 15.71
C LEU A 340 3.71 4.97 15.35
N VAL A 341 3.59 5.36 14.08
CA VAL A 341 2.61 6.35 13.62
C VAL A 341 1.17 5.98 13.99
N TRP A 342 0.86 4.68 14.01
CA TRP A 342 -0.48 4.19 14.32
C TRP A 342 -0.91 4.40 15.76
N ASP A 343 0.02 4.45 16.70
CA ASP A 343 -0.30 4.75 18.10
C ASP A 343 -1.06 6.08 18.24
N ARG A 344 -0.54 7.09 17.57
CA ARG A 344 -1.13 8.42 17.57
C ARG A 344 -2.33 8.55 16.64
N LEU A 345 -2.31 7.93 15.46
CA LEU A 345 -3.40 8.05 14.49
C LEU A 345 -4.67 7.33 14.96
N LEU A 346 -4.52 6.18 15.58
CA LEU A 346 -5.64 5.38 16.07
C LEU A 346 -6.03 5.70 17.52
N ASP A 347 -5.40 6.71 18.13
CA ASP A 347 -5.63 7.13 19.52
C ASP A 347 -5.52 5.94 20.49
N LEU A 348 -4.43 5.15 20.35
CA LEU A 348 -4.19 3.99 21.20
C LEU A 348 -3.51 4.37 22.51
N ASN A 349 -2.64 5.38 22.50
CA ASN A 349 -1.95 5.94 23.67
C ASN A 349 -1.17 4.86 24.46
N ILE A 350 -0.38 4.07 23.75
CA ILE A 350 0.43 2.97 24.28
C ILE A 350 1.86 3.43 24.60
N PHE A 351 2.48 4.17 23.67
CA PHE A 351 3.82 4.71 23.85
C PHE A 351 3.80 6.16 24.33
N PRO A 352 4.72 6.58 25.22
CA PRO A 352 4.93 7.99 25.51
C PRO A 352 5.33 8.79 24.26
N SER A 353 4.86 10.03 24.12
CA SER A 353 5.15 10.91 22.97
C SER A 353 6.64 11.16 22.75
N GLU A 354 7.42 11.12 23.84
CA GLU A 354 8.87 11.31 23.85
C GLU A 354 9.61 10.33 22.95
N ILE A 355 9.04 9.14 22.70
CA ILE A 355 9.65 8.15 21.80
C ILE A 355 9.63 8.70 20.36
N ALA A 356 8.47 9.20 19.91
CA ALA A 356 8.32 9.80 18.59
C ALA A 356 9.18 11.07 18.42
N GLU A 357 9.27 11.89 19.47
CA GLU A 357 10.06 13.12 19.48
C GLU A 357 11.56 12.79 19.40
N THR A 358 12.04 11.82 20.20
CA THR A 358 13.43 11.36 20.21
C THR A 358 13.84 10.82 18.83
N GLU A 359 13.05 9.91 18.26
CA GLU A 359 13.33 9.34 16.93
C GLU A 359 13.30 10.41 15.83
N THR A 360 12.32 11.31 15.86
CA THR A 360 12.23 12.40 14.88
C THR A 360 13.43 13.34 14.95
N ALA A 361 13.88 13.70 16.16
CA ALA A 361 15.07 14.51 16.34
C ALA A 361 16.33 13.83 15.79
N TYR A 362 16.47 12.53 16.08
CA TYR A 362 17.59 11.72 15.58
C TYR A 362 17.57 11.61 14.06
N TYR A 363 16.41 11.31 13.45
CA TYR A 363 16.27 11.17 12.00
C TYR A 363 16.64 12.42 11.22
N LYS A 364 16.37 13.62 11.76
CA LYS A 364 16.78 14.90 11.15
C LYS A 364 18.30 14.99 10.97
N THR A 365 19.08 14.33 11.84
CA THR A 365 20.54 14.29 11.75
C THR A 365 21.07 13.26 10.74
N ARG A 366 20.19 12.37 10.26
CA ARG A 366 20.54 11.24 9.38
C ARG A 366 20.06 11.39 7.93
N GLN A 367 19.34 12.46 7.62
CA GLN A 367 18.82 12.67 6.28
C GLN A 367 19.92 12.93 5.25
N ASN A 368 19.77 12.31 4.09
CA ASN A 368 20.53 12.59 2.88
C ASN A 368 19.74 13.52 1.92
N LYS A 369 20.32 13.80 0.76
CA LYS A 369 19.76 14.73 -0.25
C LYS A 369 18.34 14.34 -0.70
N TYR A 370 18.03 13.04 -0.78
CA TYR A 370 16.77 12.51 -1.30
C TYR A 370 15.96 11.70 -0.27
N GLY A 371 16.24 11.88 0.99
CA GLY A 371 15.44 11.33 2.06
C GLY A 371 16.24 10.71 3.20
N LEU A 372 15.51 10.14 4.14
CA LEU A 372 16.03 9.43 5.28
C LEU A 372 16.34 7.97 4.88
N PRO A 373 17.54 7.44 5.08
CA PRO A 373 17.80 6.01 4.94
C PRO A 373 16.84 5.16 5.76
N LEU A 374 16.60 3.92 5.35
CA LEU A 374 15.75 2.99 6.10
C LEU A 374 16.34 2.72 7.51
N ASP A 375 17.64 2.51 7.55
CA ASP A 375 18.41 2.24 8.75
C ASP A 375 19.91 2.50 8.51
N ASN A 376 20.75 2.09 9.45
CA ASN A 376 22.20 2.31 9.38
C ASN A 376 22.98 1.34 8.49
N ARG A 377 22.33 0.38 7.83
CA ARG A 377 23.04 -0.64 7.02
C ARG A 377 23.42 -0.13 5.64
N GLU A 378 22.54 0.68 5.03
CA GLU A 378 22.68 1.16 3.66
C GLU A 378 22.08 2.57 3.52
N ASP A 379 22.40 3.25 2.44
CA ASP A 379 21.88 4.61 2.15
C ASP A 379 20.59 4.60 1.33
N TYR A 380 20.00 3.46 1.08
CA TYR A 380 18.69 3.37 0.43
C TYR A 380 17.52 3.45 1.44
N THR A 381 16.35 3.67 0.91
CA THR A 381 15.12 3.84 1.69
C THR A 381 13.89 3.35 0.92
N LYS A 382 12.77 3.26 1.65
CA LYS A 382 11.41 3.20 1.11
C LYS A 382 10.72 4.56 1.31
N SER A 383 10.28 5.17 0.22
CA SER A 383 9.71 6.52 0.25
C SER A 383 8.37 6.59 1.00
N ASP A 384 7.58 5.53 1.00
CA ASP A 384 6.36 5.38 1.80
C ASP A 384 6.67 5.44 3.30
N TRP A 385 7.72 4.73 3.77
CA TRP A 385 8.12 4.75 5.18
C TRP A 385 8.65 6.10 5.64
N ILE A 386 9.31 6.86 4.77
CA ILE A 386 9.69 8.24 5.09
C ILE A 386 8.44 9.09 5.39
N LEU A 387 7.40 8.99 4.55
CA LEU A 387 6.17 9.77 4.73
C LEU A 387 5.39 9.35 5.99
N TRP A 388 5.49 8.08 6.41
CA TRP A 388 4.95 7.62 7.69
C TRP A 388 5.76 8.16 8.86
N SER A 389 7.08 8.05 8.80
CA SER A 389 8.00 8.62 9.81
C SER A 389 7.85 10.13 9.93
N ALA A 390 7.57 10.84 8.83
CA ALA A 390 7.27 12.26 8.83
C ALA A 390 6.02 12.64 9.65
N CYS A 391 5.12 11.68 9.90
CA CYS A 391 3.89 11.88 10.66
C CYS A 391 4.01 11.49 12.15
N LEU A 392 5.17 11.07 12.64
CA LEU A 392 5.31 10.55 14.01
C LEU A 392 4.91 11.57 15.08
N THR A 393 5.37 12.81 15.00
CA THR A 393 5.07 13.88 15.97
C THR A 393 3.76 14.62 15.66
N GLY A 394 3.24 14.53 14.43
CA GLY A 394 2.13 15.35 13.95
C GLY A 394 2.50 16.81 13.68
N ASN A 395 3.74 17.21 13.92
CA ASN A 395 4.23 18.56 13.67
C ASN A 395 4.36 18.84 12.17
N THR A 396 3.92 20.00 11.71
CA THR A 396 3.97 20.36 10.29
C THR A 396 5.40 20.58 9.79
N ALA A 397 6.27 21.21 10.60
CA ALA A 397 7.65 21.44 10.21
C ALA A 397 8.45 20.12 10.13
N ASP A 398 8.18 19.18 11.04
CA ASP A 398 8.77 17.84 10.97
C ASP A 398 8.33 17.11 9.69
N PHE A 399 7.02 17.16 9.39
CA PHE A 399 6.48 16.58 8.16
C PHE A 399 7.15 17.15 6.90
N GLU A 400 7.25 18.48 6.80
CA GLU A 400 7.89 19.15 5.65
C GLU A 400 9.36 18.73 5.51
N THR A 401 10.10 18.66 6.64
CA THR A 401 11.51 18.28 6.66
C THR A 401 11.76 16.93 6.00
N PHE A 402 10.88 15.94 6.21
CA PHE A 402 11.02 14.60 5.63
C PHE A 402 10.35 14.47 4.26
N MET A 403 9.25 15.17 4.00
CA MET A 403 8.51 15.10 2.75
C MET A 403 9.26 15.76 1.58
N LEU A 404 9.92 16.90 1.83
CA LEU A 404 10.60 17.65 0.77
C LEU A 404 11.70 16.87 0.04
N PRO A 405 12.55 16.07 0.69
CA PRO A 405 13.50 15.19 0.01
C PRO A 405 12.83 14.11 -0.86
N VAL A 406 11.68 13.57 -0.45
CA VAL A 406 10.91 12.62 -1.27
C VAL A 406 10.33 13.30 -2.51
N TRP A 407 9.79 14.52 -2.37
CA TRP A 407 9.36 15.30 -3.51
C TRP A 407 10.51 15.60 -4.47
N LYS A 408 11.69 15.93 -3.93
CA LYS A 408 12.90 16.16 -4.71
C LYS A 408 13.33 14.91 -5.45
N TYR A 409 13.32 13.74 -4.80
CA TYR A 409 13.54 12.45 -5.44
C TYR A 409 12.61 12.25 -6.63
N ALA A 410 11.30 12.39 -6.44
CA ALA A 410 10.32 12.19 -7.51
C ALA A 410 10.52 13.10 -8.72
N ASN A 411 11.05 14.31 -8.52
CA ASN A 411 11.30 15.28 -9.58
C ASN A 411 12.68 15.16 -10.24
N GLU A 412 13.72 14.81 -9.49
CA GLU A 412 15.12 14.87 -9.95
C GLU A 412 15.70 13.50 -10.31
N THR A 413 15.04 12.39 -9.93
CA THR A 413 15.54 11.04 -10.25
C THR A 413 15.82 10.89 -11.75
N THR A 414 16.96 10.30 -12.07
CA THR A 414 17.33 9.95 -13.46
C THR A 414 16.68 8.65 -13.93
N SER A 415 16.15 7.84 -13.02
CA SER A 415 15.44 6.60 -13.33
C SER A 415 14.03 6.91 -13.81
N ARG A 416 13.80 6.83 -15.13
CA ARG A 416 12.53 7.16 -15.80
C ARG A 416 11.61 5.92 -15.91
N VAL A 417 11.22 5.42 -14.76
CA VAL A 417 10.29 4.29 -14.60
C VAL A 417 9.05 4.75 -13.83
N PRO A 418 7.94 3.99 -13.82
CA PRO A 418 6.88 4.22 -12.85
C PRO A 418 7.47 4.32 -11.44
N LEU A 419 6.97 5.25 -10.62
CA LEU A 419 7.65 5.67 -9.39
C LEU A 419 8.10 4.47 -8.56
N SER A 420 9.41 4.40 -8.32
CA SER A 420 10.00 3.43 -7.40
C SER A 420 9.78 3.89 -5.97
N ASP A 421 9.35 2.97 -5.14
CA ASP A 421 9.31 3.16 -3.69
C ASP A 421 10.68 2.92 -3.03
N TRP A 422 11.62 2.27 -3.72
CA TRP A 422 12.94 1.88 -3.22
C TRP A 422 14.06 2.57 -4.00
N HIS A 423 14.72 3.55 -3.35
CA HIS A 423 15.74 4.38 -3.99
C HIS A 423 16.91 4.69 -3.06
N TYR A 424 18.05 5.09 -3.63
CA TYR A 424 19.19 5.61 -2.89
C TYR A 424 18.94 7.05 -2.44
N THR A 425 19.12 7.32 -1.15
CA THR A 425 18.89 8.65 -0.57
C THR A 425 20.00 9.64 -0.90
N SER A 426 21.16 9.17 -1.27
CA SER A 426 22.34 9.98 -1.63
C SER A 426 22.21 10.60 -3.03
N ASP A 427 21.82 9.84 -4.04
CA ASP A 427 21.81 10.26 -5.45
C ASP A 427 20.44 10.25 -6.14
N GLY A 428 19.42 9.62 -5.52
CA GLY A 428 18.06 9.56 -6.03
C GLY A 428 17.86 8.54 -7.16
N THR A 429 18.80 7.62 -7.39
CA THR A 429 18.60 6.54 -8.34
C THR A 429 17.74 5.42 -7.77
N GLN A 430 17.01 4.74 -8.64
CA GLN A 430 16.23 3.55 -8.27
C GLN A 430 17.18 2.46 -7.77
N ARG A 431 16.83 1.84 -6.63
CA ARG A 431 17.52 0.62 -6.14
C ARG A 431 16.84 -0.64 -6.65
N GLY A 432 15.55 -0.67 -6.60
CA GLY A 432 14.70 -1.78 -7.06
C GLY A 432 13.24 -1.35 -7.06
N PHE A 433 12.33 -2.30 -7.16
CA PHE A 433 10.88 -2.13 -7.19
C PHE A 433 10.39 -0.96 -8.07
N GLN A 434 9.23 -1.06 -8.63
CA GLN A 434 8.53 0.04 -9.31
C GLN A 434 7.07 -0.33 -9.52
N ALA A 435 6.22 0.65 -9.79
CA ALA A 435 4.81 0.45 -10.11
C ALA A 435 3.99 -0.29 -9.03
N ARG A 436 4.47 -0.34 -7.78
CA ARG A 436 3.75 -0.99 -6.67
C ARG A 436 2.74 -0.04 -6.03
N SER A 437 1.73 -0.60 -5.39
CA SER A 437 0.67 0.16 -4.71
C SER A 437 1.12 0.84 -3.42
N VAL A 438 2.25 0.48 -2.87
CA VAL A 438 2.77 0.95 -1.57
C VAL A 438 2.87 2.47 -1.46
N VAL A 439 3.00 3.17 -2.58
CA VAL A 439 2.96 4.65 -2.63
C VAL A 439 1.62 5.24 -2.16
N GLY A 440 0.57 4.43 -2.02
CA GLY A 440 -0.66 4.80 -1.31
C GLY A 440 -0.39 5.26 0.12
N GLY A 441 0.73 4.84 0.71
CA GLY A 441 1.25 5.30 2.00
C GLY A 441 1.56 6.78 2.07
N TYR A 442 1.75 7.45 0.94
CA TYR A 442 1.95 8.90 0.91
C TYR A 442 0.76 9.66 1.50
N TYR A 443 -0.42 9.06 1.52
CA TYR A 443 -1.63 9.65 2.08
C TYR A 443 -1.69 9.63 3.63
N MET A 444 -0.66 9.16 4.33
CA MET A 444 -0.63 9.10 5.79
C MET A 444 -0.91 10.48 6.44
N ARG A 445 -0.35 11.57 5.89
CA ARG A 445 -0.62 12.93 6.39
C ARG A 445 -2.08 13.36 6.19
N LEU A 446 -2.69 13.03 5.07
CA LEU A 446 -4.10 13.31 4.83
C LEU A 446 -4.99 12.48 5.77
N LEU A 447 -4.66 11.19 5.96
CA LEU A 447 -5.36 10.31 6.89
C LEU A 447 -5.32 10.88 8.32
N GLU A 448 -4.15 11.33 8.77
CA GLU A 448 -4.00 12.01 10.05
C GLU A 448 -4.97 13.19 10.20
N LYS A 449 -5.06 14.05 9.18
CA LYS A 449 -5.96 15.21 9.21
C LYS A 449 -7.44 14.83 9.22
N ARG A 450 -7.80 13.68 8.64
CA ARG A 450 -9.18 13.18 8.66
C ARG A 450 -9.57 12.55 10.00
N LEU A 451 -8.66 11.83 10.63
CA LEU A 451 -8.90 11.18 11.92
C LEU A 451 -8.95 12.15 13.10
N LYS A 452 -8.33 13.33 12.97
CA LYS A 452 -8.28 14.36 14.03
C LYS A 452 -9.34 15.46 13.89
N LYS A 453 -10.29 15.29 12.99
CA LYS A 453 -11.47 16.17 12.89
C LYS A 453 -12.53 15.73 13.89
#